data_d04a73125b2d46d5286bfa0365fde1e6
#
_entry.id   d04a73125b2d46d5286bfa0365fde1e6
#
_cell.length_a   1.000
_cell.length_b   1.000
_cell.length_c   1.000
_cell.angle_alpha   90.00
_cell.angle_beta   90.00
_cell.angle_gamma   90.00
#
_symmetry.space_group_name_H-M   'P 1'
#
loop_
_entity.id
_entity.type
_entity.pdbx_description
1 polymer ?
#
loop_
_entity_poly.entity_id
_entity_poly.type
_entity_poly.pdbx_seq_one_letter_code
_entity_poly.pdbx_strand_id
1 'polypeptide(L)'
;MKHKKFDIVALFLLIGVFMAALDNGIISAALTTINQSFEISAQMGSWGITIYTLGMAVTTPIAGKLADMYGRKKIFIIEVILFGFGSLLVALSPNYTFFIIARLIQSFGGGGLFVIASSHIISTYTKEKQGSMLGGLGAMNGIASVLGPNIGSLLINVSGTWHWLFLINVPVAIMIVNFMMIKMPETQEKVKTKIDKYAIIVFSFSTLLMMFAINNIQTGNIANSILSFSVIGLFVLAMIGYGILILVEYKNEATDIDAFLPFYLLKKPAFSVVLIMGVLSGMLIGSIIFIPSFVENVLHVKAANSGYWMTPLALASGVGASMGGKIVDKKGTIFALVIASIISMIGYGGLAFLTYSTMPFLVFSIIAGLGFGFTIGAPMTVLATKSAHSAKNNSTVIGTLSVSRQVGITIAPTMFTTFIQFGYSQMGSKIKESLNSAHFGLKDIPVSLMNIMEHRSGNLTKILGQVNQISNDTLRRAITNGIEDATHLAYMPIFLTAVIASFIILLLVTLFRKEFK
;
A
#
# COMPACT_ATOMS: atom_id res chain seq x y z
N MET A 1 16.01 37.67 -11.89
CA MET A 1 15.35 36.34 -12.11
C MET A 1 16.46 35.28 -12.18
N LYS A 2 16.78 34.59 -11.07
CA LYS A 2 17.70 33.44 -11.10
C LYS A 2 16.96 32.30 -11.80
N HIS A 3 17.46 31.84 -12.94
CA HIS A 3 16.99 30.65 -13.63
C HIS A 3 16.84 29.53 -12.60
N LYS A 4 15.62 28.95 -12.48
CA LYS A 4 15.39 27.71 -11.75
C LYS A 4 16.24 26.64 -12.42
N LYS A 5 17.46 26.41 -11.96
CA LYS A 5 18.21 25.22 -12.36
C LYS A 5 17.35 24.03 -11.92
N PHE A 6 16.90 23.26 -12.89
CA PHE A 6 16.20 22.01 -12.66
C PHE A 6 17.12 21.12 -11.81
N ASP A 7 16.65 20.72 -10.63
CA ASP A 7 17.47 19.91 -9.74
C ASP A 7 17.46 18.47 -10.24
N ILE A 8 18.51 18.17 -10.96
CA ILE A 8 18.69 16.89 -11.63
C ILE A 8 18.86 15.73 -10.62
N VAL A 9 19.38 16.00 -9.42
CA VAL A 9 19.45 14.98 -8.34
C VAL A 9 18.05 14.61 -7.90
N ALA A 10 17.17 15.61 -7.71
CA ALA A 10 15.76 15.35 -7.37
C ALA A 10 15.05 14.52 -8.45
N LEU A 11 15.32 14.79 -9.74
CA LEU A 11 14.74 13.99 -10.83
C LEU A 11 15.14 12.51 -10.71
N PHE A 12 16.40 12.20 -10.46
CA PHE A 12 16.85 10.83 -10.35
C PHE A 12 16.38 10.14 -9.07
N LEU A 13 16.18 10.88 -7.97
CA LEU A 13 15.51 10.38 -6.78
C LEU A 13 14.04 10.00 -7.09
N LEU A 14 13.34 10.86 -7.84
CA LEU A 14 11.97 10.59 -8.31
C LEU A 14 11.89 9.37 -9.21
N ILE A 15 12.84 9.21 -10.16
CA ILE A 15 12.91 8.05 -11.06
C ILE A 15 13.17 6.76 -10.26
N GLY A 16 14.05 6.78 -9.25
CA GLY A 16 14.32 5.62 -8.40
C GLY A 16 13.09 5.18 -7.60
N VAL A 17 12.37 6.15 -7.03
CA VAL A 17 11.11 5.87 -6.31
C VAL A 17 10.04 5.36 -7.27
N PHE A 18 9.92 5.96 -8.47
CA PHE A 18 9.00 5.51 -9.50
C PHE A 18 9.28 4.06 -9.92
N MET A 19 10.54 3.70 -10.15
CA MET A 19 10.99 2.35 -10.52
C MET A 19 10.56 1.31 -9.48
N ALA A 20 10.83 1.55 -8.20
CA ALA A 20 10.46 0.62 -7.13
C ALA A 20 8.93 0.52 -6.93
N ALA A 21 8.20 1.62 -7.06
CA ALA A 21 6.75 1.63 -6.94
C ALA A 21 6.06 0.96 -8.15
N LEU A 22 6.62 1.12 -9.33
CA LEU A 22 6.14 0.50 -10.56
C LEU A 22 6.22 -1.03 -10.48
N ASP A 23 7.31 -1.58 -9.92
CA ASP A 23 7.53 -3.01 -9.74
C ASP A 23 6.41 -3.67 -8.92
N ASN A 24 5.94 -3.02 -7.87
CA ASN A 24 4.80 -3.49 -7.07
C ASN A 24 3.49 -3.62 -7.88
N GLY A 25 3.28 -2.71 -8.82
CA GLY A 25 2.10 -2.74 -9.69
C GLY A 25 2.23 -3.76 -10.83
N ILE A 26 3.40 -3.85 -11.43
CA ILE A 26 3.69 -4.72 -12.58
C ILE A 26 3.43 -6.19 -12.25
N ILE A 27 3.88 -6.66 -11.09
CA ILE A 27 3.76 -8.08 -10.71
C ILE A 27 2.31 -8.55 -10.63
N SER A 28 1.37 -7.67 -10.26
CA SER A 28 -0.04 -8.03 -10.17
C SER A 28 -0.64 -8.41 -11.53
N ALA A 29 -0.21 -7.76 -12.60
CA ALA A 29 -0.60 -8.08 -13.98
C ALA A 29 0.05 -9.38 -14.50
N ALA A 30 1.25 -9.70 -14.00
CA ALA A 30 2.03 -10.84 -14.45
C ALA A 30 1.77 -12.13 -13.67
N LEU A 31 1.06 -12.06 -12.54
CA LEU A 31 0.95 -13.17 -11.60
C LEU A 31 0.45 -14.46 -12.26
N THR A 32 -0.59 -14.37 -13.09
CA THR A 32 -1.13 -15.54 -13.81
C THR A 32 -0.11 -16.12 -14.78
N THR A 33 0.59 -15.27 -15.54
CA THR A 33 1.60 -15.70 -16.52
C THR A 33 2.81 -16.33 -15.82
N ILE A 34 3.25 -15.77 -14.68
CA ILE A 34 4.33 -16.33 -13.85
C ILE A 34 3.90 -17.70 -13.29
N ASN A 35 2.68 -17.82 -12.76
CA ASN A 35 2.16 -19.07 -12.21
C ASN A 35 2.11 -20.17 -13.28
N GLN A 36 1.67 -19.84 -14.49
CA GLN A 36 1.64 -20.76 -15.62
C GLN A 36 3.06 -21.15 -16.06
N SER A 37 3.99 -20.21 -16.09
CA SER A 37 5.39 -20.45 -16.49
C SER A 37 6.12 -21.42 -15.55
N PHE A 38 5.82 -21.37 -14.25
CA PHE A 38 6.43 -22.26 -13.24
C PHE A 38 5.53 -23.45 -12.87
N GLU A 39 4.37 -23.61 -13.51
CA GLU A 39 3.38 -24.68 -13.23
C GLU A 39 2.97 -24.76 -11.75
N ILE A 40 2.75 -23.60 -11.12
CA ILE A 40 2.40 -23.48 -9.71
C ILE A 40 0.97 -22.98 -9.50
N SER A 41 0.41 -23.28 -8.31
CA SER A 41 -0.90 -22.76 -7.91
C SER A 41 -0.88 -21.25 -7.67
N ALA A 42 -2.04 -20.60 -7.80
CA ALA A 42 -2.19 -19.17 -7.49
C ALA A 42 -1.79 -18.84 -6.04
N GLN A 43 -2.03 -19.76 -5.11
CA GLN A 43 -1.62 -19.62 -3.71
C GLN A 43 -0.09 -19.60 -3.56
N MET A 44 0.62 -20.48 -4.25
CA MET A 44 2.09 -20.44 -4.28
C MET A 44 2.59 -19.17 -4.94
N GLY A 45 2.01 -18.76 -6.08
CA GLY A 45 2.42 -17.56 -6.80
C GLY A 45 2.29 -16.27 -5.97
N SER A 46 1.32 -16.20 -5.08
CA SER A 46 1.15 -15.05 -4.18
C SER A 46 2.36 -14.81 -3.25
N TRP A 47 3.17 -15.85 -2.97
CA TRP A 47 4.41 -15.71 -2.20
C TRP A 47 5.44 -14.80 -2.87
N GLY A 48 5.42 -14.67 -4.20
CA GLY A 48 6.28 -13.72 -4.91
C GLY A 48 6.00 -12.26 -4.53
N ILE A 49 4.74 -11.92 -4.24
CA ILE A 49 4.34 -10.60 -3.73
C ILE A 49 4.63 -10.50 -2.23
N THR A 50 4.27 -11.53 -1.48
CA THR A 50 4.41 -11.57 -0.02
C THR A 50 5.87 -11.42 0.41
N ILE A 51 6.81 -12.19 -0.16
CA ILE A 51 8.22 -12.14 0.23
C ILE A 51 8.86 -10.78 -0.08
N TYR A 52 8.47 -10.16 -1.18
CA TYR A 52 8.92 -8.82 -1.54
C TYR A 52 8.40 -7.78 -0.52
N THR A 53 7.13 -7.84 -0.16
CA THR A 53 6.51 -6.94 0.81
C THR A 53 7.11 -7.11 2.21
N LEU A 54 7.34 -8.35 2.64
CA LEU A 54 8.02 -8.68 3.91
C LEU A 54 9.46 -8.14 3.92
N GLY A 55 10.20 -8.38 2.84
CA GLY A 55 11.56 -7.87 2.71
C GLY A 55 11.63 -6.35 2.76
N MET A 56 10.72 -5.65 2.07
CA MET A 56 10.61 -4.19 2.15
C MET A 56 10.29 -3.71 3.57
N ALA A 57 9.36 -4.35 4.28
CA ALA A 57 9.00 -3.95 5.64
C ALA A 57 10.20 -3.98 6.61
N VAL A 58 11.08 -4.96 6.44
CA VAL A 58 12.33 -5.08 7.20
C VAL A 58 13.37 -4.07 6.74
N THR A 59 13.59 -3.96 5.43
CA THR A 59 14.69 -3.17 4.87
C THR A 59 14.45 -1.67 4.99
N THR A 60 13.21 -1.21 4.88
CA THR A 60 12.86 0.22 4.87
C THR A 60 13.45 1.00 6.05
N PRO A 61 13.26 0.62 7.32
CA PRO A 61 13.84 1.35 8.45
C PRO A 61 15.35 1.12 8.59
N ILE A 62 15.85 -0.06 8.18
CA ILE A 62 17.29 -0.35 8.17
C ILE A 62 18.01 0.57 7.19
N ALA A 63 17.51 0.67 5.96
CA ALA A 63 18.06 1.56 4.94
C ALA A 63 18.01 3.03 5.39
N GLY A 64 16.92 3.44 6.06
CA GLY A 64 16.81 4.76 6.69
C GLY A 64 17.93 4.99 7.71
N LYS A 65 18.13 4.07 8.65
CA LYS A 65 19.19 4.17 9.66
C LYS A 65 20.58 4.18 9.04
N LEU A 66 20.84 3.27 8.08
CA LEU A 66 22.11 3.23 7.37
C LEU A 66 22.38 4.52 6.59
N ALA A 67 21.35 5.13 5.99
CA ALA A 67 21.48 6.40 5.28
C ALA A 67 21.80 7.56 6.23
N ASP A 68 21.24 7.59 7.43
CA ASP A 68 21.56 8.58 8.45
C ASP A 68 22.99 8.42 8.99
N MET A 69 23.54 7.20 9.02
CA MET A 69 24.89 6.91 9.53
C MET A 69 25.99 7.00 8.47
N TYR A 70 25.75 6.44 7.29
CA TYR A 70 26.79 6.27 6.25
C TYR A 70 26.65 7.23 5.08
N GLY A 71 25.59 8.06 5.09
CA GLY A 71 25.31 9.04 4.04
C GLY A 71 24.25 8.56 3.06
N ARG A 72 23.40 9.48 2.66
CA ARG A 72 22.22 9.22 1.81
C ARG A 72 22.59 8.84 0.39
N LYS A 73 23.64 9.47 -0.17
CA LYS A 73 24.15 9.13 -1.51
C LYS A 73 24.58 7.67 -1.59
N LYS A 74 25.45 7.26 -0.65
CA LYS A 74 26.03 5.92 -0.65
C LYS A 74 24.94 4.84 -0.53
N ILE A 75 24.03 5.02 0.42
CA ILE A 75 22.98 4.01 0.66
C ILE A 75 21.96 4.00 -0.47
N PHE A 76 21.57 5.17 -1.03
CA PHE A 76 20.68 5.22 -2.19
C PHE A 76 21.26 4.47 -3.40
N ILE A 77 22.56 4.64 -3.68
CA ILE A 77 23.24 3.92 -4.77
C ILE A 77 23.26 2.42 -4.51
N ILE A 78 23.56 1.98 -3.29
CA ILE A 78 23.53 0.56 -2.90
C ILE A 78 22.13 -0.03 -3.09
N GLU A 79 21.09 0.67 -2.65
CA GLU A 79 19.68 0.25 -2.82
C GLU A 79 19.33 0.10 -4.31
N VAL A 80 19.68 1.07 -5.16
CA VAL A 80 19.44 0.99 -6.61
C VAL A 80 20.19 -0.17 -7.24
N ILE A 81 21.44 -0.42 -6.84
CA ILE A 81 22.22 -1.57 -7.32
C ILE A 81 21.55 -2.88 -6.91
N LEU A 82 21.17 -3.04 -5.64
CA LEU A 82 20.49 -4.24 -5.14
C LEU A 82 19.16 -4.46 -5.85
N PHE A 83 18.39 -3.39 -6.08
CA PHE A 83 17.12 -3.47 -6.80
C PHE A 83 17.32 -3.90 -8.26
N GLY A 84 18.26 -3.27 -8.98
CA GLY A 84 18.55 -3.61 -10.37
C GLY A 84 19.13 -5.03 -10.52
N PHE A 85 20.04 -5.42 -9.63
CA PHE A 85 20.61 -6.76 -9.60
C PHE A 85 19.54 -7.82 -9.25
N GLY A 86 18.71 -7.56 -8.21
CA GLY A 86 17.59 -8.42 -7.88
C GLY A 86 16.59 -8.54 -9.02
N SER A 87 16.28 -7.45 -9.73
CA SER A 87 15.43 -7.46 -10.92
C SER A 87 16.02 -8.33 -12.05
N LEU A 88 17.33 -8.25 -12.26
CA LEU A 88 18.01 -9.12 -13.22
C LEU A 88 17.90 -10.60 -12.83
N LEU A 89 18.15 -10.92 -11.56
CA LEU A 89 18.01 -12.30 -11.05
C LEU A 89 16.58 -12.82 -11.19
N VAL A 90 15.57 -11.98 -10.89
CA VAL A 90 14.15 -12.33 -11.09
C VAL A 90 13.87 -12.64 -12.54
N ALA A 91 14.34 -11.80 -13.45
CA ALA A 91 14.16 -12.00 -14.89
C ALA A 91 14.86 -13.27 -15.43
N LEU A 92 15.96 -13.68 -14.83
CA LEU A 92 16.74 -14.86 -15.23
C LEU A 92 16.39 -16.11 -14.42
N SER A 93 15.34 -16.10 -13.61
CA SER A 93 15.02 -17.21 -12.70
C SER A 93 14.63 -18.49 -13.47
N PRO A 94 15.37 -19.60 -13.26
CA PRO A 94 15.12 -20.88 -13.94
C PRO A 94 13.99 -21.69 -13.30
N ASN A 95 13.64 -21.37 -12.04
CA ASN A 95 12.61 -22.05 -11.29
C ASN A 95 12.00 -21.12 -10.21
N TYR A 96 10.88 -21.53 -9.64
CA TYR A 96 10.15 -20.71 -8.68
C TYR A 96 10.91 -20.42 -7.39
N THR A 97 11.69 -21.38 -6.87
CA THR A 97 12.49 -21.17 -5.65
C THR A 97 13.54 -20.08 -5.86
N PHE A 98 14.23 -20.11 -7.00
CA PHE A 98 15.17 -19.04 -7.36
C PHE A 98 14.47 -17.69 -7.55
N PHE A 99 13.28 -17.69 -8.17
CA PHE A 99 12.44 -16.49 -8.30
C PHE A 99 12.14 -15.86 -6.93
N ILE A 100 11.73 -16.65 -5.92
CA ILE A 100 11.44 -16.17 -4.56
C ILE A 100 12.70 -15.57 -3.91
N ILE A 101 13.85 -16.22 -4.02
CA ILE A 101 15.12 -15.72 -3.47
C ILE A 101 15.51 -14.41 -4.16
N ALA A 102 15.37 -14.35 -5.48
CA ALA A 102 15.66 -13.15 -6.26
C ALA A 102 14.71 -11.98 -5.89
N ARG A 103 13.43 -12.25 -5.66
CA ARG A 103 12.45 -11.28 -5.17
C ARG A 103 12.82 -10.75 -3.77
N LEU A 104 13.32 -11.60 -2.88
CA LEU A 104 13.81 -11.15 -1.58
C LEU A 104 15.02 -10.21 -1.74
N ILE A 105 15.99 -10.55 -2.58
CA ILE A 105 17.15 -9.68 -2.87
C ILE A 105 16.69 -8.33 -3.46
N GLN A 106 15.76 -8.36 -4.40
CA GLN A 106 15.19 -7.16 -5.01
C GLN A 106 14.50 -6.26 -3.97
N SER A 107 13.78 -6.85 -3.01
CA SER A 107 13.09 -6.12 -1.95
C SER A 107 14.05 -5.36 -1.04
N PHE A 108 15.25 -5.88 -0.83
CA PHE A 108 16.31 -5.19 -0.06
C PHE A 108 16.79 -3.91 -0.76
N GLY A 109 16.69 -3.84 -2.08
CA GLY A 109 17.00 -2.63 -2.82
C GLY A 109 15.81 -1.66 -2.98
N GLY A 110 14.57 -2.17 -2.88
CA GLY A 110 13.37 -1.33 -3.05
C GLY A 110 12.93 -0.59 -1.80
N GLY A 111 13.22 -1.16 -0.61
CA GLY A 111 12.66 -0.71 0.67
C GLY A 111 13.11 0.70 1.08
N GLY A 112 14.36 1.06 0.84
CA GLY A 112 14.93 2.33 1.29
C GLY A 112 14.74 3.51 0.35
N LEU A 113 14.47 3.29 -0.94
CA LEU A 113 14.51 4.34 -1.96
C LEU A 113 13.61 5.54 -1.63
N PHE A 114 12.35 5.29 -1.23
CA PHE A 114 11.43 6.36 -0.86
C PHE A 114 11.88 7.11 0.40
N VAL A 115 12.35 6.38 1.41
CA VAL A 115 12.79 6.94 2.71
C VAL A 115 14.01 7.82 2.52
N ILE A 116 15.02 7.32 1.80
CA ILE A 116 16.28 8.03 1.55
C ILE A 116 16.03 9.28 0.69
N ALA A 117 15.22 9.16 -0.37
CA ALA A 117 14.84 10.29 -1.20
C ALA A 117 14.08 11.36 -0.41
N SER A 118 13.12 10.96 0.43
CA SER A 118 12.37 11.87 1.30
C SER A 118 13.29 12.57 2.30
N SER A 119 14.18 11.82 2.95
CA SER A 119 15.14 12.37 3.92
C SER A 119 16.14 13.31 3.26
N HIS A 120 16.62 13.00 2.03
CA HIS A 120 17.49 13.89 1.27
C HIS A 120 16.79 15.23 0.97
N ILE A 121 15.52 15.19 0.54
CA ILE A 121 14.72 16.38 0.30
C ILE A 121 14.60 17.23 1.58
N ILE A 122 14.25 16.62 2.71
CA ILE A 122 14.07 17.34 3.98
C ILE A 122 15.38 17.98 4.46
N SER A 123 16.52 17.34 4.22
CA SER A 123 17.81 17.87 4.67
C SER A 123 18.44 18.90 3.73
N THR A 124 18.10 18.86 2.44
CA THR A 124 18.78 19.66 1.40
C THR A 124 17.96 20.88 0.96
N TYR A 125 16.63 20.76 0.98
CA TYR A 125 15.75 21.84 0.52
C TYR A 125 15.28 22.74 1.67
N THR A 126 15.04 24.01 1.36
CA THR A 126 14.45 24.97 2.30
C THR A 126 13.04 24.55 2.68
N LYS A 127 12.57 24.91 3.88
CA LYS A 127 11.24 24.54 4.41
C LYS A 127 10.09 24.88 3.46
N GLU A 128 10.23 25.98 2.69
CA GLU A 128 9.23 26.46 1.73
C GLU A 128 9.11 25.59 0.47
N LYS A 129 10.06 24.67 0.23
CA LYS A 129 10.09 23.78 -0.95
C LYS A 129 9.99 22.31 -0.59
N GLN A 130 10.21 21.94 0.67
CA GLN A 130 10.19 20.55 1.11
C GLN A 130 8.85 19.87 0.80
N GLY A 131 7.74 20.54 1.09
CA GLY A 131 6.40 20.01 0.85
C GLY A 131 6.15 19.73 -0.63
N SER A 132 6.50 20.68 -1.51
CA SER A 132 6.32 20.51 -2.97
C SER A 132 7.17 19.37 -3.53
N MET A 133 8.42 19.21 -3.05
CA MET A 133 9.31 18.13 -3.50
C MET A 133 8.86 16.77 -2.99
N LEU A 134 8.47 16.67 -1.72
CA LEU A 134 7.88 15.45 -1.13
C LEU A 134 6.54 15.10 -1.77
N GLY A 135 5.74 16.13 -2.12
CA GLY A 135 4.52 15.95 -2.89
C GLY A 135 4.79 15.34 -4.26
N GLY A 136 5.87 15.76 -4.92
CA GLY A 136 6.35 15.16 -6.17
C GLY A 136 6.73 13.67 -6.00
N LEU A 137 7.46 13.33 -4.91
CA LEU A 137 7.77 11.92 -4.58
C LEU A 137 6.52 11.08 -4.36
N GLY A 138 5.57 11.60 -3.57
CA GLY A 138 4.29 10.93 -3.33
C GLY A 138 3.48 10.75 -4.61
N ALA A 139 3.48 11.75 -5.49
CA ALA A 139 2.82 11.68 -6.80
C ALA A 139 3.44 10.59 -7.68
N MET A 140 4.76 10.52 -7.77
CA MET A 140 5.46 9.48 -8.54
C MET A 140 5.16 8.09 -8.00
N ASN A 141 5.17 7.91 -6.67
CA ASN A 141 4.83 6.64 -6.03
C ASN A 141 3.38 6.21 -6.33
N GLY A 142 2.42 7.12 -6.21
CA GLY A 142 1.00 6.85 -6.48
C GLY A 142 0.74 6.53 -7.95
N ILE A 143 1.28 7.34 -8.86
CA ILE A 143 1.14 7.15 -10.32
C ILE A 143 1.77 5.82 -10.75
N ALA A 144 2.98 5.52 -10.27
CA ALA A 144 3.70 4.30 -10.60
C ALA A 144 2.93 3.05 -10.18
N SER A 145 2.38 3.03 -8.96
CA SER A 145 1.63 1.87 -8.43
C SER A 145 0.41 1.52 -9.29
N VAL A 146 -0.19 2.50 -9.93
CA VAL A 146 -1.38 2.30 -10.76
C VAL A 146 -1.05 2.13 -12.24
N LEU A 147 -0.02 2.80 -12.75
CA LEU A 147 0.47 2.52 -14.11
C LEU A 147 1.10 1.14 -14.20
N GLY A 148 1.56 0.56 -13.08
CA GLY A 148 2.20 -0.75 -13.03
C GLY A 148 1.43 -1.83 -13.77
N PRO A 149 0.18 -2.14 -13.42
CA PRO A 149 -0.60 -3.15 -14.10
C PRO A 149 -0.79 -2.89 -15.61
N ASN A 150 -0.99 -1.61 -15.99
CA ASN A 150 -1.15 -1.23 -17.40
C ASN A 150 0.14 -1.43 -18.21
N ILE A 151 1.28 -0.96 -17.67
CA ILE A 151 2.60 -1.15 -18.29
C ILE A 151 2.95 -2.64 -18.28
N GLY A 152 2.62 -3.36 -17.22
CA GLY A 152 2.82 -4.81 -17.12
C GLY A 152 2.09 -5.56 -18.23
N SER A 153 0.80 -5.31 -18.40
CA SER A 153 0.00 -5.92 -19.46
C SER A 153 0.51 -5.56 -20.85
N LEU A 154 0.88 -4.30 -21.08
CA LEU A 154 1.45 -3.85 -22.34
C LEU A 154 2.76 -4.60 -22.68
N LEU A 155 3.67 -4.68 -21.71
CA LEU A 155 4.97 -5.34 -21.88
C LEU A 155 4.79 -6.84 -22.17
N ILE A 156 3.89 -7.54 -21.45
CA ILE A 156 3.58 -8.95 -21.71
C ILE A 156 3.00 -9.11 -23.12
N ASN A 157 2.07 -8.27 -23.54
CA ASN A 157 1.45 -8.35 -24.86
C ASN A 157 2.45 -8.12 -25.99
N VAL A 158 3.43 -7.22 -25.82
CA VAL A 158 4.44 -6.90 -26.84
C VAL A 158 5.57 -7.94 -26.85
N SER A 159 6.04 -8.38 -25.68
CA SER A 159 7.21 -9.26 -25.56
C SER A 159 6.87 -10.75 -25.54
N GLY A 160 5.61 -11.11 -25.27
CA GLY A 160 5.16 -12.48 -25.09
C GLY A 160 5.62 -13.15 -23.80
N THR A 161 6.41 -12.47 -22.95
CA THR A 161 6.97 -13.06 -21.72
C THR A 161 6.97 -12.08 -20.55
N TRP A 162 6.87 -12.62 -19.34
CA TRP A 162 6.90 -11.82 -18.11
C TRP A 162 8.33 -11.34 -17.72
N HIS A 163 9.39 -11.90 -18.26
CA HIS A 163 10.79 -11.59 -17.93
C HIS A 163 11.13 -10.11 -18.16
N TRP A 164 10.59 -9.52 -19.23
CA TRP A 164 10.81 -8.12 -19.58
C TRP A 164 10.28 -7.13 -18.55
N LEU A 165 9.31 -7.55 -17.72
CA LEU A 165 8.78 -6.72 -16.66
C LEU A 165 9.84 -6.34 -15.63
N PHE A 166 10.78 -7.23 -15.40
CA PHE A 166 11.89 -7.03 -14.48
C PHE A 166 13.15 -6.53 -15.18
N LEU A 167 13.41 -6.96 -16.41
CA LEU A 167 14.56 -6.51 -17.19
C LEU A 167 14.56 -5.00 -17.45
N ILE A 168 13.39 -4.36 -17.59
CA ILE A 168 13.29 -2.91 -17.79
C ILE A 168 13.90 -2.10 -16.63
N ASN A 169 13.94 -2.66 -15.43
CA ASN A 169 14.54 -2.00 -14.27
C ASN A 169 16.07 -1.92 -14.37
N VAL A 170 16.71 -2.85 -15.06
CA VAL A 170 18.18 -2.94 -15.12
C VAL A 170 18.82 -1.71 -15.78
N PRO A 171 18.45 -1.32 -17.03
CA PRO A 171 19.01 -0.13 -17.64
C PRO A 171 18.67 1.15 -16.88
N VAL A 172 17.48 1.22 -16.27
CA VAL A 172 17.10 2.37 -15.43
C VAL A 172 17.98 2.46 -14.19
N ALA A 173 18.22 1.34 -13.50
CA ALA A 173 19.11 1.28 -12.33
C ALA A 173 20.55 1.71 -12.70
N ILE A 174 21.10 1.20 -13.81
CA ILE A 174 22.44 1.59 -14.31
C ILE A 174 22.50 3.09 -14.57
N MET A 175 21.49 3.66 -15.22
CA MET A 175 21.40 5.10 -15.48
C MET A 175 21.39 5.91 -14.19
N ILE A 176 20.55 5.52 -13.21
CA ILE A 176 20.45 6.19 -11.92
C ILE A 176 21.79 6.14 -11.17
N VAL A 177 22.42 4.96 -11.08
CA VAL A 177 23.70 4.76 -10.39
C VAL A 177 24.78 5.65 -10.98
N ASN A 178 25.00 5.59 -12.30
CA ASN A 178 26.03 6.41 -12.96
C ASN A 178 25.82 7.90 -12.71
N PHE A 179 24.57 8.36 -12.80
CA PHE A 179 24.26 9.76 -12.63
C PHE A 179 24.45 10.22 -11.17
N MET A 180 23.94 9.42 -10.20
CA MET A 180 24.04 9.73 -8.78
C MET A 180 25.48 9.68 -8.27
N MET A 181 26.32 8.78 -8.81
CA MET A 181 27.74 8.77 -8.47
C MET A 181 28.43 10.10 -8.79
N ILE A 182 28.07 10.72 -9.92
CA ILE A 182 28.72 11.96 -10.39
C ILE A 182 28.10 13.22 -9.79
N LYS A 183 26.78 13.29 -9.66
CA LYS A 183 26.05 14.54 -9.40
C LYS A 183 25.50 14.67 -7.99
N MET A 184 25.23 13.58 -7.28
CA MET A 184 24.70 13.68 -5.92
C MET A 184 25.82 13.98 -4.93
N PRO A 185 25.76 15.09 -4.17
CA PRO A 185 26.71 15.33 -3.08
C PRO A 185 26.43 14.36 -1.93
N GLU A 186 27.48 13.94 -1.23
CA GLU A 186 27.30 13.24 0.05
C GLU A 186 26.81 14.23 1.11
N THR A 187 25.81 13.80 1.87
CA THR A 187 25.11 14.70 2.81
C THR A 187 25.54 14.53 4.26
N GLN A 188 26.55 13.72 4.52
CA GLN A 188 26.92 13.41 5.89
C GLN A 188 28.39 13.66 6.23
N GLU A 189 28.60 14.25 7.41
CA GLU A 189 29.84 14.18 8.17
C GLU A 189 29.96 12.77 8.79
N LYS A 190 31.15 12.15 8.68
CA LYS A 190 31.40 10.80 9.20
C LYS A 190 31.14 10.74 10.70
N VAL A 191 30.04 10.19 11.13
CA VAL A 191 29.74 9.92 12.54
C VAL A 191 30.40 8.61 12.92
N LYS A 192 31.30 8.63 13.92
CA LYS A 192 32.01 7.44 14.45
C LYS A 192 31.17 6.65 15.45
N THR A 193 29.87 6.48 15.26
CA THR A 193 29.01 5.71 16.15
C THR A 193 28.90 4.27 15.69
N LYS A 194 28.79 3.34 16.66
CA LYS A 194 28.59 1.90 16.37
C LYS A 194 27.10 1.64 16.13
N ILE A 195 26.79 0.87 15.08
CA ILE A 195 25.42 0.40 14.83
C ILE A 195 25.01 -0.61 15.89
N ASP A 196 23.81 -0.46 16.41
CA ASP A 196 23.17 -1.52 17.18
C ASP A 196 22.65 -2.63 16.27
N LYS A 197 23.54 -3.58 15.96
CA LYS A 197 23.19 -4.75 15.13
C LYS A 197 22.14 -5.64 15.81
N TYR A 198 22.14 -5.68 17.14
CA TYR A 198 21.21 -6.50 17.91
C TYR A 198 19.79 -5.95 17.82
N ALA A 199 19.61 -4.64 17.99
CA ALA A 199 18.32 -3.99 17.80
C ALA A 199 17.77 -4.19 16.38
N ILE A 200 18.63 -4.10 15.35
CA ILE A 200 18.24 -4.35 13.95
C ILE A 200 17.74 -5.79 13.76
N ILE A 201 18.44 -6.79 14.30
CA ILE A 201 18.05 -8.21 14.19
C ILE A 201 16.71 -8.45 14.90
N VAL A 202 16.58 -7.96 16.14
CA VAL A 202 15.35 -8.11 16.93
C VAL A 202 14.16 -7.44 16.23
N PHE A 203 14.35 -6.21 15.74
CA PHE A 203 13.33 -5.50 14.96
C PHE A 203 12.91 -6.28 13.72
N SER A 204 13.89 -6.74 12.93
CA SER A 204 13.65 -7.46 11.68
C SER A 204 12.85 -8.74 11.93
N PHE A 205 13.27 -9.52 12.92
CA PHE A 205 12.61 -10.78 13.26
C PHE A 205 11.20 -10.56 13.80
N SER A 206 11.01 -9.57 14.69
CA SER A 206 9.69 -9.20 15.22
C SER A 206 8.74 -8.72 14.13
N THR A 207 9.23 -7.91 13.19
CA THR A 207 8.44 -7.42 12.05
C THR A 207 8.04 -8.56 11.12
N LEU A 208 8.95 -9.48 10.81
CA LEU A 208 8.64 -10.67 10.00
C LEU A 208 7.59 -11.55 10.68
N LEU A 209 7.74 -11.84 11.97
CA LEU A 209 6.77 -12.63 12.73
C LEU A 209 5.39 -11.99 12.74
N MET A 210 5.32 -10.67 12.95
CA MET A 210 4.08 -9.92 12.96
C MET A 210 3.38 -9.95 11.58
N MET A 211 4.12 -9.68 10.51
CA MET A 211 3.58 -9.70 9.15
C MET A 211 3.14 -11.12 8.74
N PHE A 212 3.92 -12.13 9.14
CA PHE A 212 3.59 -13.52 8.86
C PHE A 212 2.34 -13.97 9.65
N ALA A 213 2.20 -13.55 10.92
CA ALA A 213 0.99 -13.78 11.71
C ALA A 213 -0.25 -13.21 11.01
N ILE A 214 -0.18 -11.96 10.54
CA ILE A 214 -1.29 -11.30 9.84
C ILE A 214 -1.64 -12.05 8.54
N ASN A 215 -0.63 -12.47 7.78
CA ASN A 215 -0.83 -13.20 6.52
C ASN A 215 -1.47 -14.60 6.71
N ASN A 216 -1.30 -15.21 7.89
CA ASN A 216 -1.89 -16.51 8.20
C ASN A 216 -3.36 -16.44 8.64
N ILE A 217 -3.95 -15.24 8.77
CA ILE A 217 -5.36 -15.10 9.11
C ILE A 217 -6.21 -15.58 7.93
N GLN A 218 -6.98 -16.64 8.14
CA GLN A 218 -7.88 -17.22 7.15
C GLN A 218 -9.22 -16.49 7.17
N THR A 219 -9.63 -15.96 6.03
CA THR A 219 -10.83 -15.14 5.89
C THR A 219 -12.14 -15.93 6.07
N GLY A 220 -12.12 -17.25 5.83
CA GLY A 220 -13.31 -18.12 5.97
C GLY A 220 -13.74 -18.42 7.41
N ASN A 221 -12.81 -18.32 8.38
CA ASN A 221 -13.09 -18.55 9.80
C ASN A 221 -12.16 -17.73 10.70
N ILE A 222 -12.39 -16.41 10.71
CA ILE A 222 -11.49 -15.45 11.35
C ILE A 222 -11.31 -15.72 12.83
N ALA A 223 -12.40 -15.95 13.58
CA ALA A 223 -12.33 -16.13 15.02
C ALA A 223 -11.41 -17.32 15.40
N ASN A 224 -11.62 -18.48 14.77
CA ASN A 224 -10.79 -19.65 15.01
C ASN A 224 -9.37 -19.49 14.44
N SER A 225 -9.23 -18.74 13.34
CA SER A 225 -7.92 -18.48 12.74
C SER A 225 -7.07 -17.56 13.62
N ILE A 226 -7.65 -16.49 14.17
CA ILE A 226 -6.95 -15.60 15.11
C ILE A 226 -6.50 -16.37 16.35
N LEU A 227 -7.33 -17.29 16.86
CA LEU A 227 -7.01 -18.10 18.03
C LEU A 227 -6.06 -19.26 17.72
N SER A 228 -5.73 -19.50 16.46
CA SER A 228 -4.79 -20.54 16.07
C SER A 228 -3.37 -20.20 16.54
N PHE A 229 -2.58 -21.23 16.85
CA PHE A 229 -1.17 -21.05 17.23
C PHE A 229 -0.35 -20.36 16.13
N SER A 230 -0.67 -20.58 14.87
CA SER A 230 -0.02 -19.96 13.73
C SER A 230 -0.27 -18.45 13.60
N VAL A 231 -1.28 -17.91 14.27
CA VAL A 231 -1.57 -16.48 14.31
C VAL A 231 -1.23 -15.90 15.67
N ILE A 232 -1.91 -16.34 16.74
CA ILE A 232 -1.71 -15.76 18.07
C ILE A 232 -0.30 -16.03 18.63
N GLY A 233 0.25 -17.23 18.39
CA GLY A 233 1.60 -17.57 18.84
C GLY A 233 2.67 -16.70 18.19
N LEU A 234 2.60 -16.52 16.87
CA LEU A 234 3.52 -15.64 16.13
C LEU A 234 3.34 -14.18 16.50
N PHE A 235 2.08 -13.72 16.71
CA PHE A 235 1.80 -12.37 17.15
C PHE A 235 2.36 -12.08 18.54
N VAL A 236 2.17 -13.00 19.50
CA VAL A 236 2.74 -12.88 20.85
C VAL A 236 4.27 -12.86 20.80
N LEU A 237 4.89 -13.73 20.02
CA LEU A 237 6.36 -13.73 19.83
C LEU A 237 6.85 -12.40 19.22
N ALA A 238 6.13 -11.84 18.25
CA ALA A 238 6.43 -10.54 17.68
C ALA A 238 6.35 -9.42 18.74
N MET A 239 5.31 -9.43 19.58
CA MET A 239 5.15 -8.45 20.67
C MET A 239 6.23 -8.57 21.74
N ILE A 240 6.64 -9.81 22.09
CA ILE A 240 7.79 -10.05 22.98
C ILE A 240 9.06 -9.46 22.36
N GLY A 241 9.30 -9.71 21.07
CA GLY A 241 10.44 -9.16 20.36
C GLY A 241 10.45 -7.64 20.33
N TYR A 242 9.32 -6.97 20.08
CA TYR A 242 9.23 -5.50 20.20
C TYR A 242 9.44 -5.02 21.65
N GLY A 243 8.97 -5.77 22.65
CA GLY A 243 9.27 -5.50 24.06
C GLY A 243 10.78 -5.55 24.36
N ILE A 244 11.47 -6.58 23.85
CA ILE A 244 12.93 -6.69 23.93
C ILE A 244 13.61 -5.52 23.21
N LEU A 245 13.15 -5.13 22.02
CA LEU A 245 13.66 -3.97 21.31
C LEU A 245 13.58 -2.70 22.15
N ILE A 246 12.43 -2.43 22.76
CA ILE A 246 12.22 -1.25 23.62
C ILE A 246 13.19 -1.27 24.81
N LEU A 247 13.41 -2.43 25.43
CA LEU A 247 14.36 -2.58 26.55
C LEU A 247 15.81 -2.35 26.10
N VAL A 248 16.19 -2.84 24.92
CA VAL A 248 17.52 -2.62 24.33
C VAL A 248 17.74 -1.15 24.04
N GLU A 249 16.77 -0.50 23.37
CA GLU A 249 16.86 0.92 23.03
C GLU A 249 16.88 1.82 24.29
N TYR A 250 16.15 1.44 25.35
CA TYR A 250 16.21 2.13 26.63
C TYR A 250 17.61 2.07 27.28
N LYS A 251 18.27 0.91 27.21
CA LYS A 251 19.64 0.75 27.69
C LYS A 251 20.65 1.51 26.83
N ASN A 252 20.44 1.55 25.53
CA ASN A 252 21.34 2.23 24.60
C ASN A 252 21.31 3.76 24.75
N GLU A 253 20.23 4.37 25.23
CA GLU A 253 20.20 5.82 25.55
C GLU A 253 21.29 6.21 26.58
N ALA A 254 21.73 5.28 27.43
CA ALA A 254 22.78 5.50 28.43
C ALA A 254 24.19 5.18 27.91
N THR A 255 24.35 4.80 26.65
CA THR A 255 25.61 4.37 26.02
C THR A 255 25.94 5.19 24.77
N ASP A 256 27.19 5.13 24.29
CA ASP A 256 27.62 5.77 23.03
C ASP A 256 27.18 4.99 21.78
N ILE A 257 26.27 4.03 21.90
CA ILE A 257 25.71 3.27 20.77
C ILE A 257 24.60 4.10 20.14
N ASP A 258 24.67 4.31 18.82
CA ASP A 258 23.63 5.04 18.10
C ASP A 258 22.38 4.13 17.93
N ALA A 259 21.37 4.40 18.73
CA ALA A 259 20.12 3.65 18.81
C ALA A 259 19.48 3.46 17.44
N PHE A 260 18.97 2.25 17.13
CA PHE A 260 18.29 1.97 15.88
C PHE A 260 16.97 2.75 15.78
N LEU A 261 16.15 2.68 16.84
CA LEU A 261 14.94 3.48 17.01
C LEU A 261 15.03 4.20 18.36
N PRO A 262 15.51 5.45 18.40
CA PRO A 262 15.77 6.14 19.66
C PRO A 262 14.57 6.13 20.60
N PHE A 263 14.75 5.64 21.83
CA PHE A 263 13.67 5.45 22.80
C PHE A 263 12.93 6.75 23.13
N TYR A 264 13.63 7.91 23.12
CA TYR A 264 13.00 9.21 23.32
C TYR A 264 11.91 9.54 22.29
N LEU A 265 11.96 8.97 21.07
CA LEU A 265 10.91 9.12 20.07
C LEU A 265 9.65 8.38 20.49
N LEU A 266 9.79 7.18 21.05
CA LEU A 266 8.66 6.36 21.50
C LEU A 266 7.94 6.98 22.71
N LYS A 267 8.66 7.75 23.54
CA LYS A 267 8.06 8.49 24.66
C LYS A 267 7.21 9.69 24.23
N LYS A 268 7.37 10.18 22.99
CA LYS A 268 6.62 11.35 22.50
C LYS A 268 5.23 10.94 22.03
N PRO A 269 4.14 11.42 22.65
CA PRO A 269 2.77 11.12 22.20
C PRO A 269 2.55 11.50 20.74
N ALA A 270 3.11 12.64 20.31
CA ALA A 270 3.04 13.10 18.92
C ALA A 270 3.57 12.06 17.92
N PHE A 271 4.69 11.40 18.23
CA PHE A 271 5.28 10.39 17.34
C PHE A 271 4.42 9.12 17.30
N SER A 272 3.94 8.63 18.46
CA SER A 272 3.02 7.48 18.51
C SER A 272 1.73 7.73 17.72
N VAL A 273 1.17 8.92 17.82
CA VAL A 273 -0.01 9.33 17.03
C VAL A 273 0.29 9.29 15.53
N VAL A 274 1.46 9.77 15.10
CA VAL A 274 1.88 9.70 13.69
C VAL A 274 2.01 8.26 13.21
N LEU A 275 2.50 7.32 14.04
CA LEU A 275 2.57 5.90 13.69
C LEU A 275 1.17 5.29 13.51
N ILE A 276 0.21 5.62 14.39
CA ILE A 276 -1.20 5.19 14.24
C ILE A 276 -1.77 5.72 12.92
N MET A 277 -1.55 7.02 12.63
CA MET A 277 -1.96 7.61 11.36
C MET A 277 -1.28 6.91 10.16
N GLY A 278 -0.04 6.44 10.33
CA GLY A 278 0.66 5.59 9.38
C GLY A 278 -0.12 4.32 9.06
N VAL A 279 -0.52 3.55 10.07
CA VAL A 279 -1.35 2.34 9.90
C VAL A 279 -2.65 2.66 9.17
N LEU A 280 -3.37 3.70 9.60
CA LEU A 280 -4.63 4.13 8.97
C LEU A 280 -4.43 4.52 7.49
N SER A 281 -3.32 5.21 7.17
CA SER A 281 -2.98 5.54 5.79
C SER A 281 -2.67 4.28 4.94
N GLY A 282 -2.10 3.25 5.56
CA GLY A 282 -1.91 1.94 4.94
C GLY A 282 -3.23 1.24 4.61
N MET A 283 -4.24 1.36 5.47
CA MET A 283 -5.58 0.84 5.19
C MET A 283 -6.25 1.55 4.01
N LEU A 284 -6.01 2.86 3.83
CA LEU A 284 -6.45 3.59 2.63
C LEU A 284 -5.81 3.01 1.35
N ILE A 285 -4.52 2.67 1.39
CA ILE A 285 -3.84 2.01 0.25
C ILE A 285 -4.51 0.65 -0.02
N GLY A 286 -4.75 -0.13 1.02
CA GLY A 286 -5.38 -1.44 0.92
C GLY A 286 -6.76 -1.37 0.23
N SER A 287 -7.56 -0.32 0.50
CA SER A 287 -8.89 -0.18 -0.11
C SER A 287 -8.84 -0.01 -1.63
N ILE A 288 -7.79 0.62 -2.15
CA ILE A 288 -7.62 0.87 -3.58
C ILE A 288 -7.39 -0.45 -4.35
N ILE A 289 -6.73 -1.43 -3.72
CA ILE A 289 -6.45 -2.74 -4.33
C ILE A 289 -7.74 -3.47 -4.73
N PHE A 290 -8.85 -3.18 -4.05
CA PHE A 290 -10.15 -3.81 -4.30
C PHE A 290 -11.02 -3.08 -5.34
N ILE A 291 -10.59 -1.94 -5.87
CA ILE A 291 -11.34 -1.20 -6.90
C ILE A 291 -11.61 -2.05 -8.16
N PRO A 292 -10.64 -2.78 -8.73
CA PRO A 292 -10.94 -3.63 -9.89
C PRO A 292 -12.03 -4.66 -9.60
N SER A 293 -11.96 -5.31 -8.43
CA SER A 293 -12.97 -6.27 -8.01
C SER A 293 -14.34 -5.62 -7.77
N PHE A 294 -14.38 -4.42 -7.19
CA PHE A 294 -15.61 -3.63 -7.05
C PHE A 294 -16.24 -3.32 -8.42
N VAL A 295 -15.45 -2.79 -9.34
CA VAL A 295 -15.92 -2.40 -10.68
C VAL A 295 -16.42 -3.59 -11.48
N GLU A 296 -15.74 -4.74 -11.35
CA GLU A 296 -16.18 -5.99 -11.99
C GLU A 296 -17.52 -6.49 -11.44
N ASN A 297 -17.67 -6.52 -10.12
CA ASN A 297 -18.80 -7.17 -9.47
C ASN A 297 -20.01 -6.24 -9.23
N VAL A 298 -19.79 -4.93 -9.05
CA VAL A 298 -20.85 -3.94 -8.80
C VAL A 298 -21.25 -3.19 -10.07
N LEU A 299 -20.25 -2.81 -10.91
CA LEU A 299 -20.52 -2.06 -12.15
C LEU A 299 -20.56 -2.98 -13.39
N HIS A 300 -20.43 -4.29 -13.21
CA HIS A 300 -20.49 -5.32 -14.27
C HIS A 300 -19.51 -5.08 -15.44
N VAL A 301 -18.36 -4.47 -15.16
CA VAL A 301 -17.31 -4.28 -16.14
C VAL A 301 -16.56 -5.60 -16.36
N LYS A 302 -16.21 -5.90 -17.61
CA LYS A 302 -15.44 -7.11 -17.94
C LYS A 302 -14.11 -7.14 -17.15
N ALA A 303 -13.77 -8.27 -16.56
CA ALA A 303 -12.55 -8.47 -15.75
C ALA A 303 -11.28 -7.97 -16.47
N ALA A 304 -11.16 -8.21 -17.78
CA ALA A 304 -10.03 -7.73 -18.59
C ALA A 304 -9.86 -6.19 -18.61
N ASN A 305 -10.94 -5.44 -18.34
CA ASN A 305 -10.95 -3.98 -18.36
C ASN A 305 -11.01 -3.35 -16.96
N SER A 306 -11.22 -4.14 -15.90
CA SER A 306 -11.44 -3.64 -14.54
C SER A 306 -10.24 -2.84 -14.00
N GLY A 307 -9.02 -3.24 -14.37
CA GLY A 307 -7.79 -2.53 -13.98
C GLY A 307 -7.71 -1.09 -14.49
N TYR A 308 -8.24 -0.79 -15.69
CA TYR A 308 -8.22 0.58 -16.23
C TYR A 308 -9.04 1.57 -15.38
N TRP A 309 -10.01 1.08 -14.62
CA TRP A 309 -10.85 1.89 -13.75
C TRP A 309 -10.13 2.41 -12.50
N MET A 310 -8.94 1.93 -12.22
CA MET A 310 -8.05 2.51 -11.21
C MET A 310 -7.39 3.81 -11.69
N THR A 311 -7.28 4.01 -13.01
CA THR A 311 -6.53 5.13 -13.59
C THR A 311 -7.02 6.52 -13.14
N PRO A 312 -8.34 6.83 -13.09
CA PRO A 312 -8.82 8.13 -12.61
C PRO A 312 -8.39 8.43 -11.17
N LEU A 313 -8.53 7.46 -10.27
CA LEU A 313 -8.11 7.59 -8.87
C LEU A 313 -6.59 7.84 -8.77
N ALA A 314 -5.81 7.13 -9.54
CA ALA A 314 -4.36 7.23 -9.48
C ALA A 314 -3.83 8.55 -10.02
N LEU A 315 -4.30 8.99 -11.16
CA LEU A 315 -3.94 10.30 -11.70
C LEU A 315 -4.34 11.41 -10.72
N ALA A 316 -5.55 11.30 -10.15
CA ALA A 316 -6.01 12.21 -9.11
C ALA A 316 -5.12 12.16 -7.86
N SER A 317 -4.63 10.97 -7.45
CA SER A 317 -3.73 10.85 -6.31
C SER A 317 -2.40 11.56 -6.53
N GLY A 318 -1.84 11.50 -7.74
CA GLY A 318 -0.65 12.24 -8.11
C GLY A 318 -0.85 13.75 -8.02
N VAL A 319 -1.99 14.24 -8.53
CA VAL A 319 -2.38 15.65 -8.40
C VAL A 319 -2.55 16.03 -6.93
N GLY A 320 -3.27 15.21 -6.15
CA GLY A 320 -3.49 15.39 -4.72
C GLY A 320 -2.18 15.47 -3.93
N ALA A 321 -1.22 14.56 -4.17
CA ALA A 321 0.08 14.58 -3.51
C ALA A 321 0.86 15.87 -3.81
N SER A 322 0.86 16.31 -5.07
CA SER A 322 1.51 17.55 -5.49
C SER A 322 0.85 18.80 -4.87
N MET A 323 -0.48 18.85 -4.84
CA MET A 323 -1.24 19.93 -4.19
C MET A 323 -1.03 19.94 -2.68
N GLY A 324 -1.04 18.76 -2.05
CA GLY A 324 -0.79 18.57 -0.63
C GLY A 324 0.57 19.13 -0.23
N GLY A 325 1.60 18.85 -1.02
CA GLY A 325 2.95 19.40 -0.82
C GLY A 325 2.98 20.93 -0.84
N LYS A 326 2.34 21.57 -1.84
CA LYS A 326 2.26 23.04 -1.94
C LYS A 326 1.48 23.66 -0.77
N ILE A 327 0.44 22.97 -0.27
CA ILE A 327 -0.33 23.45 0.88
C ILE A 327 0.49 23.33 2.17
N VAL A 328 1.28 22.26 2.32
CA VAL A 328 2.23 22.12 3.45
C VAL A 328 3.20 23.30 3.48
N ASP A 329 3.79 23.66 2.34
CA ASP A 329 4.72 24.79 2.24
C ASP A 329 4.08 26.15 2.58
N LYS A 330 2.81 26.36 2.19
CA LYS A 330 2.12 27.65 2.37
C LYS A 330 1.34 27.78 3.69
N LYS A 331 0.64 26.73 4.11
CA LYS A 331 -0.31 26.77 5.23
C LYS A 331 0.02 25.78 6.36
N GLY A 332 1.05 24.95 6.15
CA GLY A 332 1.53 23.99 7.13
C GLY A 332 0.84 22.63 7.07
N THR A 333 1.43 21.68 7.79
CA THR A 333 1.11 20.23 7.76
C THR A 333 -0.29 19.92 8.29
N ILE A 334 -0.66 20.55 9.41
CA ILE A 334 -1.94 20.31 10.08
C ILE A 334 -3.10 20.69 9.15
N PHE A 335 -3.05 21.89 8.57
CA PHE A 335 -4.08 22.36 7.65
C PHE A 335 -4.19 21.46 6.40
N ALA A 336 -3.04 21.01 5.87
CA ALA A 336 -3.02 20.08 4.74
C ALA A 336 -3.70 18.74 5.07
N LEU A 337 -3.41 18.15 6.25
CA LEU A 337 -4.01 16.88 6.68
C LEU A 337 -5.50 16.99 6.96
N VAL A 338 -5.97 18.12 7.53
CA VAL A 338 -7.41 18.36 7.72
C VAL A 338 -8.14 18.35 6.38
N ILE A 339 -7.65 19.09 5.38
CA ILE A 339 -8.23 19.10 4.04
C ILE A 339 -8.17 17.71 3.40
N ALA A 340 -7.02 17.03 3.50
CA ALA A 340 -6.83 15.68 2.98
C ALA A 340 -7.89 14.71 3.52
N SER A 341 -8.09 14.73 4.84
CA SER A 341 -9.06 13.87 5.50
C SER A 341 -10.50 14.15 5.06
N ILE A 342 -10.88 15.43 4.94
CA ILE A 342 -12.23 15.82 4.49
C ILE A 342 -12.47 15.36 3.04
N ILE A 343 -11.52 15.62 2.13
CA ILE A 343 -11.64 15.20 0.73
C ILE A 343 -11.70 13.66 0.63
N SER A 344 -10.87 12.95 1.41
CA SER A 344 -10.90 11.47 1.46
C SER A 344 -12.26 10.97 1.96
N MET A 345 -12.82 11.54 3.02
CA MET A 345 -14.14 11.15 3.55
C MET A 345 -15.24 11.34 2.50
N ILE A 346 -15.24 12.47 1.77
CA ILE A 346 -16.22 12.73 0.71
C ILE A 346 -16.07 11.71 -0.43
N GLY A 347 -14.84 11.48 -0.90
CA GLY A 347 -14.57 10.57 -2.01
C GLY A 347 -14.90 9.11 -1.66
N TYR A 348 -14.37 8.59 -0.55
CA TYR A 348 -14.66 7.22 -0.12
C TYR A 348 -16.10 7.04 0.35
N GLY A 349 -16.72 8.08 0.94
CA GLY A 349 -18.15 8.08 1.30
C GLY A 349 -19.02 7.98 0.05
N GLY A 350 -18.69 8.73 -1.00
CA GLY A 350 -19.37 8.60 -2.29
C GLY A 350 -19.21 7.21 -2.92
N LEU A 351 -18.00 6.61 -2.83
CA LEU A 351 -17.76 5.25 -3.29
C LEU A 351 -18.57 4.22 -2.47
N ALA A 352 -18.75 4.45 -1.17
CA ALA A 352 -19.51 3.54 -0.30
C ALA A 352 -21.01 3.57 -0.55
N PHE A 353 -21.60 4.75 -0.80
CA PHE A 353 -23.06 4.92 -0.74
C PHE A 353 -23.71 5.36 -2.06
N LEU A 354 -22.97 5.92 -3.01
CA LEU A 354 -23.53 6.57 -4.18
C LEU A 354 -23.11 5.96 -5.53
N THR A 355 -22.34 4.86 -5.53
CA THR A 355 -21.78 4.28 -6.75
C THR A 355 -22.57 3.08 -7.25
N TYR A 356 -23.74 3.33 -7.81
CA TYR A 356 -24.55 2.34 -8.51
C TYR A 356 -24.39 2.38 -10.04
N SER A 357 -23.56 3.31 -10.55
CA SER A 357 -23.31 3.46 -11.97
C SER A 357 -21.93 4.05 -12.25
N THR A 358 -21.53 4.02 -13.50
CA THR A 358 -20.21 4.43 -14.00
C THR A 358 -19.83 5.88 -13.65
N MET A 359 -20.76 6.83 -13.86
CA MET A 359 -20.46 8.26 -13.67
C MET A 359 -20.22 8.65 -12.23
N PRO A 360 -21.07 8.29 -11.26
CA PRO A 360 -20.77 8.52 -9.84
C PRO A 360 -19.44 7.85 -9.41
N PHE A 361 -19.18 6.63 -9.88
CA PHE A 361 -17.90 5.97 -9.59
C PHE A 361 -16.70 6.81 -10.05
N LEU A 362 -16.70 7.32 -11.29
CA LEU A 362 -15.61 8.14 -11.82
C LEU A 362 -15.41 9.41 -10.99
N VAL A 363 -16.50 10.11 -10.66
CA VAL A 363 -16.45 11.34 -9.87
C VAL A 363 -15.88 11.07 -8.48
N PHE A 364 -16.42 10.09 -7.76
CA PHE A 364 -15.98 9.80 -6.39
C PHE A 364 -14.61 9.13 -6.34
N SER A 365 -14.21 8.36 -7.35
CA SER A 365 -12.86 7.81 -7.45
C SER A 365 -11.81 8.91 -7.65
N ILE A 366 -12.11 9.96 -8.43
CA ILE A 366 -11.24 11.14 -8.57
C ILE A 366 -11.13 11.87 -7.23
N ILE A 367 -12.25 12.12 -6.53
CA ILE A 367 -12.24 12.81 -5.24
C ILE A 367 -11.48 11.97 -4.19
N ALA A 368 -11.73 10.67 -4.13
CA ALA A 368 -11.01 9.75 -3.24
C ALA A 368 -9.51 9.73 -3.54
N GLY A 369 -9.14 9.70 -4.83
CA GLY A 369 -7.74 9.78 -5.27
C GLY A 369 -7.05 11.07 -4.85
N LEU A 370 -7.72 12.22 -5.02
CA LEU A 370 -7.21 13.50 -4.53
C LEU A 370 -6.93 13.45 -3.03
N GLY A 371 -7.91 13.06 -2.21
CA GLY A 371 -7.78 12.99 -0.76
C GLY A 371 -6.70 11.99 -0.31
N PHE A 372 -6.64 10.84 -0.95
CA PHE A 372 -5.62 9.81 -0.74
C PHE A 372 -4.22 10.35 -1.03
N GLY A 373 -4.01 10.95 -2.20
CA GLY A 373 -2.71 11.54 -2.56
C GLY A 373 -2.27 12.63 -1.60
N PHE A 374 -3.19 13.49 -1.17
CA PHE A 374 -2.93 14.47 -0.12
C PHE A 374 -2.44 13.82 1.17
N THR A 375 -3.11 12.76 1.63
CA THR A 375 -2.80 12.10 2.92
C THR A 375 -1.42 11.44 2.89
N ILE A 376 -1.09 10.70 1.83
CA ILE A 376 0.13 9.89 1.75
C ILE A 376 1.35 10.69 1.34
N GLY A 377 1.17 11.80 0.67
CA GLY A 377 2.23 12.66 0.18
C GLY A 377 3.03 13.38 1.27
N ALA A 378 3.38 14.61 1.02
CA ALA A 378 4.20 15.43 1.91
C ALA A 378 3.65 15.60 3.34
N PRO A 379 2.33 15.79 3.57
CA PRO A 379 1.84 16.18 4.89
C PRO A 379 2.20 15.18 5.98
N MET A 380 2.01 13.88 5.74
CA MET A 380 2.32 12.83 6.72
C MET A 380 3.82 12.72 7.00
N THR A 381 4.64 12.77 5.95
CA THR A 381 6.10 12.66 6.05
C THR A 381 6.70 13.85 6.81
N VAL A 382 6.25 15.08 6.49
CA VAL A 382 6.70 16.29 7.19
C VAL A 382 6.21 16.30 8.64
N LEU A 383 5.00 15.82 8.92
CA LEU A 383 4.51 15.72 10.29
C LEU A 383 5.35 14.76 11.12
N ALA A 384 5.71 13.60 10.56
CA ALA A 384 6.57 12.62 11.22
C ALA A 384 7.92 13.21 11.61
N THR A 385 8.59 13.88 10.69
CA THR A 385 9.91 14.49 10.98
C THR A 385 9.83 15.64 11.96
N LYS A 386 8.74 16.43 11.93
CA LYS A 386 8.51 17.48 12.94
C LYS A 386 8.28 16.90 14.33
N SER A 387 7.50 15.83 14.46
CA SER A 387 7.22 15.18 15.74
C SER A 387 8.48 14.61 16.41
N ALA A 388 9.50 14.28 15.62
CA ALA A 388 10.79 13.78 16.12
C ALA A 388 11.71 14.88 16.70
N HIS A 389 11.58 16.13 16.28
CA HIS A 389 12.42 17.27 16.68
C HIS A 389 13.93 17.03 16.51
N SER A 390 14.34 16.18 15.58
CA SER A 390 15.74 15.84 15.33
C SER A 390 16.02 15.70 13.84
N ALA A 391 16.83 16.59 13.29
CA ALA A 391 17.26 16.51 11.89
C ALA A 391 18.18 15.29 11.62
N LYS A 392 18.88 14.79 12.65
CA LYS A 392 19.82 13.66 12.56
C LYS A 392 19.10 12.34 12.21
N ASN A 393 17.86 12.14 12.66
CA ASN A 393 17.13 10.87 12.56
C ASN A 393 15.97 10.90 11.53
N ASN A 394 16.00 11.80 10.56
CA ASN A 394 14.92 11.97 9.60
C ASN A 394 14.61 10.69 8.82
N SER A 395 15.64 9.98 8.33
CA SER A 395 15.45 8.73 7.58
C SER A 395 14.87 7.62 8.46
N THR A 396 15.35 7.50 9.71
CA THR A 396 14.83 6.54 10.70
C THR A 396 13.34 6.80 10.99
N VAL A 397 12.97 8.06 11.20
CA VAL A 397 11.57 8.45 11.46
C VAL A 397 10.66 8.15 10.28
N ILE A 398 11.08 8.48 9.05
CA ILE A 398 10.32 8.20 7.83
C ILE A 398 10.24 6.70 7.59
N GLY A 399 11.32 5.95 7.86
CA GLY A 399 11.36 4.49 7.79
C GLY A 399 10.35 3.85 8.74
N THR A 400 10.29 4.30 10.00
CA THR A 400 9.33 3.81 10.99
C THR A 400 7.87 4.12 10.60
N LEU A 401 7.60 5.33 10.07
CA LEU A 401 6.29 5.67 9.50
C LEU A 401 5.94 4.74 8.34
N SER A 402 6.89 4.42 7.47
CA SER A 402 6.69 3.53 6.33
C SER A 402 6.36 2.10 6.77
N VAL A 403 7.01 1.59 7.83
CA VAL A 403 6.65 0.29 8.44
C VAL A 403 5.25 0.31 9.02
N SER A 404 4.87 1.36 9.75
CA SER A 404 3.50 1.50 10.28
C SER A 404 2.47 1.46 9.15
N ARG A 405 2.74 2.15 8.04
CA ARG A 405 1.92 2.11 6.82
C ARG A 405 1.84 0.71 6.24
N GLN A 406 2.97 -0.02 6.21
CA GLN A 406 3.02 -1.39 5.71
C GLN A 406 2.16 -2.35 6.53
N VAL A 407 2.11 -2.18 7.86
CA VAL A 407 1.18 -2.91 8.74
C VAL A 407 -0.26 -2.71 8.29
N GLY A 408 -0.67 -1.47 8.04
CA GLY A 408 -2.01 -1.16 7.53
C GLY A 408 -2.32 -1.80 6.17
N ILE A 409 -1.36 -1.77 5.22
CA ILE A 409 -1.47 -2.41 3.91
C ILE A 409 -1.65 -3.92 4.05
N THR A 410 -0.98 -4.55 5.02
CA THR A 410 -1.03 -6.00 5.23
C THR A 410 -2.34 -6.45 5.90
N ILE A 411 -2.86 -5.67 6.84
CA ILE A 411 -4.13 -5.98 7.54
C ILE A 411 -5.34 -5.80 6.60
N ALA A 412 -5.33 -4.77 5.77
CA ALA A 412 -6.47 -4.36 4.97
C ALA A 412 -7.04 -5.47 4.05
N PRO A 413 -6.26 -6.20 3.25
CA PRO A 413 -6.79 -7.25 2.39
C PRO A 413 -7.51 -8.35 3.15
N THR A 414 -6.96 -8.81 4.27
CA THR A 414 -7.58 -9.84 5.12
C THR A 414 -8.93 -9.37 5.66
N MET A 415 -9.01 -8.14 6.15
CA MET A 415 -10.24 -7.56 6.66
C MET A 415 -11.27 -7.37 5.54
N PHE A 416 -10.84 -6.88 4.37
CA PHE A 416 -11.74 -6.57 3.26
C PHE A 416 -12.29 -7.83 2.57
N THR A 417 -11.46 -8.87 2.40
CA THR A 417 -11.95 -10.16 1.89
C THR A 417 -12.98 -10.78 2.82
N THR A 418 -12.89 -10.54 4.13
CA THR A 418 -13.91 -10.94 5.09
C THR A 418 -15.22 -10.21 4.88
N PHE A 419 -15.19 -8.89 4.67
CA PHE A 419 -16.40 -8.14 4.36
C PHE A 419 -17.07 -8.64 3.09
N ILE A 420 -16.27 -8.94 2.06
CA ILE A 420 -16.78 -9.52 0.80
C ILE A 420 -17.45 -10.87 1.05
N GLN A 421 -16.80 -11.76 1.80
CA GLN A 421 -17.36 -13.07 2.13
C GLN A 421 -18.63 -12.94 2.97
N PHE A 422 -18.67 -12.02 3.94
CA PHE A 422 -19.87 -11.76 4.73
C PHE A 422 -21.01 -11.26 3.85
N GLY A 423 -20.78 -10.27 2.98
CA GLY A 423 -21.81 -9.78 2.06
C GLY A 423 -22.37 -10.88 1.16
N TYR A 424 -21.49 -11.70 0.57
CA TYR A 424 -21.94 -12.83 -0.24
C TYR A 424 -22.65 -13.93 0.56
N SER A 425 -22.34 -14.11 1.84
CA SER A 425 -23.09 -15.03 2.70
C SER A 425 -24.55 -14.59 2.93
N GLN A 426 -24.82 -13.29 2.77
CA GLN A 426 -26.16 -12.71 2.86
C GLN A 426 -26.95 -12.74 1.54
N MET A 427 -26.33 -13.23 0.43
CA MET A 427 -26.93 -13.20 -0.90
C MET A 427 -28.30 -13.91 -0.94
N GLY A 428 -28.41 -15.09 -0.31
CA GLY A 428 -29.66 -15.81 -0.26
C GLY A 428 -30.77 -15.06 0.48
N SER A 429 -30.44 -14.39 1.59
CA SER A 429 -31.42 -13.59 2.34
C SER A 429 -31.84 -12.33 1.57
N LYS A 430 -30.91 -11.67 0.87
CA LYS A 430 -31.21 -10.49 0.04
C LYS A 430 -32.05 -10.82 -1.18
N ILE A 431 -31.77 -11.94 -1.84
CA ILE A 431 -32.64 -12.44 -2.94
C ILE A 431 -34.05 -12.74 -2.41
N LYS A 432 -34.16 -13.41 -1.25
CA LYS A 432 -35.46 -13.67 -0.63
C LYS A 432 -36.23 -12.40 -0.29
N GLU A 433 -35.56 -11.39 0.25
CA GLU A 433 -36.14 -10.08 0.58
C GLU A 433 -36.67 -9.40 -0.69
N SER A 434 -35.88 -9.38 -1.76
CA SER A 434 -36.26 -8.80 -3.05
C SER A 434 -37.39 -9.55 -3.75
N LEU A 435 -37.40 -10.89 -3.67
CA LEU A 435 -38.50 -11.72 -4.19
C LEU A 435 -39.81 -11.45 -3.46
N ASN A 436 -39.77 -11.39 -2.12
CA ASN A 436 -40.95 -11.09 -1.31
C ASN A 436 -41.53 -9.72 -1.66
N SER A 437 -40.68 -8.72 -1.88
CA SER A 437 -41.11 -7.39 -2.32
C SER A 437 -41.75 -7.37 -3.70
N ALA A 438 -41.36 -8.30 -4.56
CA ALA A 438 -41.94 -8.51 -5.91
C ALA A 438 -43.11 -9.54 -5.94
N HIS A 439 -43.56 -9.99 -4.76
CA HIS A 439 -44.61 -11.00 -4.60
C HIS A 439 -44.29 -12.38 -5.19
N PHE A 440 -43.02 -12.80 -5.23
CA PHE A 440 -42.57 -14.13 -5.61
C PHE A 440 -42.07 -14.91 -4.38
N GLY A 441 -42.18 -16.25 -4.46
CA GLY A 441 -41.66 -17.17 -3.45
C GLY A 441 -40.35 -17.85 -3.89
N LEU A 442 -39.68 -18.51 -2.95
CA LEU A 442 -38.49 -19.32 -3.26
C LEU A 442 -38.78 -20.48 -4.23
N LYS A 443 -40.01 -20.90 -4.31
CA LYS A 443 -40.47 -21.98 -5.24
C LYS A 443 -40.42 -21.54 -6.70
N ASP A 444 -40.41 -20.25 -6.97
CA ASP A 444 -40.35 -19.66 -8.31
C ASP A 444 -38.92 -19.56 -8.85
N ILE A 445 -37.92 -19.84 -8.02
CA ILE A 445 -36.49 -19.83 -8.41
C ILE A 445 -36.15 -21.16 -9.10
N PRO A 446 -35.48 -21.17 -10.25
CA PRO A 446 -34.96 -22.39 -10.87
C PRO A 446 -34.04 -23.18 -9.91
N VAL A 447 -34.23 -24.52 -9.85
CA VAL A 447 -33.46 -25.41 -8.96
C VAL A 447 -31.94 -25.29 -9.21
N SER A 448 -31.54 -25.03 -10.45
CA SER A 448 -30.11 -24.79 -10.80
C SER A 448 -29.50 -23.59 -10.08
N LEU A 449 -30.29 -22.54 -9.88
CA LEU A 449 -29.86 -21.33 -9.15
C LEU A 449 -29.85 -21.58 -7.62
N MET A 450 -30.81 -22.31 -7.08
CA MET A 450 -30.83 -22.68 -5.66
C MET A 450 -29.57 -23.46 -5.25
N ASN A 451 -29.17 -24.45 -6.05
CA ASN A 451 -27.98 -25.27 -5.80
C ASN A 451 -26.70 -24.46 -5.78
N ILE A 452 -26.56 -23.42 -6.64
CA ILE A 452 -25.40 -22.54 -6.66
C ILE A 452 -25.38 -21.60 -5.45
N MET A 453 -26.55 -21.12 -5.02
CA MET A 453 -26.70 -20.28 -3.84
C MET A 453 -26.39 -21.03 -2.54
N GLU A 454 -26.73 -22.31 -2.42
CA GLU A 454 -26.44 -23.14 -1.25
C GLU A 454 -24.95 -23.51 -1.14
N HIS A 455 -24.27 -23.75 -2.24
CA HIS A 455 -22.86 -24.20 -2.25
C HIS A 455 -21.82 -23.11 -2.03
N ARG A 456 -22.21 -21.84 -1.72
CA ARG A 456 -21.35 -20.69 -1.34
C ARG A 456 -20.12 -20.43 -2.24
N SER A 457 -19.95 -21.16 -3.34
CA SER A 457 -18.75 -21.14 -4.21
C SER A 457 -19.05 -20.67 -5.64
N GLY A 458 -20.22 -20.07 -5.88
CA GLY A 458 -20.62 -19.61 -7.20
C GLY A 458 -19.84 -18.37 -7.64
N ASN A 459 -19.11 -18.46 -8.75
CA ASN A 459 -18.62 -17.31 -9.47
C ASN A 459 -19.82 -16.43 -9.86
N LEU A 460 -19.87 -15.17 -9.41
CA LEU A 460 -20.98 -14.23 -9.64
C LEU A 460 -21.36 -14.16 -11.13
N THR A 461 -20.38 -14.21 -12.02
CA THR A 461 -20.60 -14.25 -13.48
C THR A 461 -21.42 -15.46 -13.93
N LYS A 462 -21.23 -16.64 -13.31
CA LYS A 462 -22.03 -17.84 -13.60
C LYS A 462 -23.45 -17.69 -13.08
N ILE A 463 -23.61 -17.10 -11.89
CA ILE A 463 -24.94 -16.85 -11.29
C ILE A 463 -25.73 -15.90 -12.20
N LEU A 464 -25.15 -14.77 -12.58
CA LEU A 464 -25.76 -13.79 -13.47
C LEU A 464 -26.08 -14.38 -14.86
N GLY A 465 -25.20 -15.25 -15.39
CA GLY A 465 -25.43 -15.96 -16.63
C GLY A 465 -26.70 -16.85 -16.61
N GLN A 466 -26.99 -17.51 -15.48
CA GLN A 466 -28.20 -18.30 -15.30
C GLN A 466 -29.42 -17.41 -15.03
N VAL A 467 -29.27 -16.33 -14.26
CA VAL A 467 -30.36 -15.37 -14.03
C VAL A 467 -30.86 -14.76 -15.34
N ASN A 468 -29.95 -14.47 -16.28
CA ASN A 468 -30.29 -13.94 -17.59
C ASN A 468 -31.09 -14.90 -18.47
N GLN A 469 -31.11 -16.21 -18.16
CA GLN A 469 -31.90 -17.22 -18.86
C GLN A 469 -33.37 -17.31 -18.36
N ILE A 470 -33.73 -16.61 -17.28
CA ILE A 470 -35.07 -16.57 -16.73
C ILE A 470 -36.00 -15.78 -17.67
N SER A 471 -37.05 -16.43 -18.18
CA SER A 471 -37.98 -15.83 -19.13
C SER A 471 -38.90 -14.78 -18.49
N ASN A 472 -39.19 -14.88 -17.20
CA ASN A 472 -40.02 -13.92 -16.48
C ASN A 472 -39.19 -12.68 -16.08
N ASP A 473 -39.45 -11.56 -16.75
CA ASP A 473 -38.70 -10.32 -16.54
C ASP A 473 -38.79 -9.76 -15.10
N THR A 474 -39.95 -9.88 -14.46
CA THR A 474 -40.17 -9.41 -13.09
C THR A 474 -39.40 -10.26 -12.09
N LEU A 475 -39.44 -11.56 -12.25
CA LEU A 475 -38.68 -12.52 -11.44
C LEU A 475 -37.16 -12.32 -11.63
N ARG A 476 -36.74 -12.17 -12.90
CA ARG A 476 -35.34 -11.92 -13.23
C ARG A 476 -34.82 -10.64 -12.54
N ARG A 477 -35.56 -9.52 -12.63
CA ARG A 477 -35.23 -8.25 -11.96
C ARG A 477 -35.19 -8.39 -10.45
N ALA A 478 -36.14 -9.09 -9.84
CA ALA A 478 -36.16 -9.30 -8.40
C ALA A 478 -34.89 -10.05 -7.93
N ILE A 479 -34.49 -11.12 -8.64
CA ILE A 479 -33.26 -11.85 -8.30
C ILE A 479 -32.02 -10.99 -8.53
N THR A 480 -31.94 -10.25 -9.64
CA THR A 480 -30.83 -9.36 -9.95
C THR A 480 -30.66 -8.28 -8.87
N ASN A 481 -31.74 -7.63 -8.44
CA ASN A 481 -31.71 -6.63 -7.37
C ASN A 481 -31.19 -7.22 -6.05
N GLY A 482 -31.64 -8.43 -5.68
CA GLY A 482 -31.14 -9.12 -4.49
C GLY A 482 -29.64 -9.45 -4.56
N ILE A 483 -29.12 -9.79 -5.75
CA ILE A 483 -27.69 -10.02 -5.99
C ILE A 483 -26.93 -8.70 -5.91
N GLU A 484 -27.43 -7.63 -6.51
CA GLU A 484 -26.83 -6.29 -6.48
C GLU A 484 -26.75 -5.76 -5.05
N ASP A 485 -27.82 -5.89 -4.26
CA ASP A 485 -27.86 -5.50 -2.84
C ASP A 485 -26.84 -6.28 -2.01
N ALA A 486 -26.72 -7.59 -2.21
CA ALA A 486 -25.72 -8.40 -1.52
C ALA A 486 -24.30 -8.03 -1.93
N THR A 487 -24.08 -7.75 -3.21
CA THR A 487 -22.78 -7.34 -3.73
C THR A 487 -22.41 -5.95 -3.21
N HIS A 488 -23.34 -5.02 -3.17
CA HIS A 488 -23.13 -3.70 -2.56
C HIS A 488 -22.78 -3.83 -1.06
N LEU A 489 -23.51 -4.67 -0.34
CA LEU A 489 -23.23 -4.97 1.07
C LEU A 489 -21.84 -5.58 1.28
N ALA A 490 -21.32 -6.31 0.30
CA ALA A 490 -20.00 -6.92 0.34
C ALA A 490 -18.87 -5.89 0.21
N TYR A 491 -19.03 -4.89 -0.65
CA TYR A 491 -17.97 -3.92 -0.97
C TYR A 491 -18.07 -2.60 -0.19
N MET A 492 -19.27 -2.16 0.20
CA MET A 492 -19.50 -0.93 0.95
C MET A 492 -18.61 -0.81 2.20
N PRO A 493 -18.41 -1.85 3.05
CA PRO A 493 -17.60 -1.76 4.24
C PRO A 493 -16.12 -1.47 3.96
N ILE A 494 -15.61 -1.81 2.76
CA ILE A 494 -14.22 -1.51 2.36
C ILE A 494 -14.01 0.01 2.30
N PHE A 495 -14.90 0.70 1.59
CA PHE A 495 -14.83 2.15 1.46
C PHE A 495 -15.23 2.87 2.75
N LEU A 496 -16.18 2.31 3.51
CA LEU A 496 -16.55 2.82 4.83
C LEU A 496 -15.37 2.78 5.80
N THR A 497 -14.56 1.72 5.76
CA THR A 497 -13.32 1.64 6.54
C THR A 497 -12.35 2.78 6.17
N ALA A 498 -12.25 3.12 4.90
CA ALA A 498 -11.44 4.24 4.45
C ALA A 498 -12.00 5.60 4.94
N VAL A 499 -13.33 5.76 4.99
CA VAL A 499 -13.99 6.93 5.61
C VAL A 499 -13.64 7.01 7.09
N ILE A 500 -13.79 5.91 7.84
CA ILE A 500 -13.48 5.84 9.27
C ILE A 500 -12.00 6.13 9.52
N ALA A 501 -11.10 5.54 8.73
CA ALA A 501 -9.67 5.81 8.84
C ALA A 501 -9.35 7.30 8.61
N SER A 502 -9.96 7.92 7.60
CA SER A 502 -9.80 9.35 7.31
C SER A 502 -10.38 10.22 8.44
N PHE A 503 -11.51 9.83 9.01
CA PHE A 503 -12.11 10.53 10.16
C PHE A 503 -11.23 10.44 11.40
N ILE A 504 -10.66 9.27 11.70
CA ILE A 504 -9.74 9.10 12.82
C ILE A 504 -8.46 9.93 12.59
N ILE A 505 -7.91 9.98 11.37
CA ILE A 505 -6.78 10.86 11.05
C ILE A 505 -7.14 12.33 11.31
N LEU A 506 -8.32 12.79 10.90
CA LEU A 506 -8.82 14.14 11.17
C LEU A 506 -8.89 14.43 12.67
N LEU A 507 -9.46 13.50 13.44
CA LEU A 507 -9.54 13.59 14.90
C LEU A 507 -8.16 13.68 15.56
N LEU A 508 -7.24 12.79 15.19
CA LEU A 508 -5.89 12.76 15.76
C LEU A 508 -5.12 14.05 15.45
N VAL A 509 -5.20 14.55 14.21
CA VAL A 509 -4.53 15.79 13.81
C VAL A 509 -5.08 17.00 14.56
N THR A 510 -6.38 17.04 14.82
CA THR A 510 -7.04 18.17 15.52
C THR A 510 -6.81 18.12 17.03
N LEU A 511 -6.92 16.95 17.65
CA LEU A 511 -6.73 16.77 19.10
C LEU A 511 -5.27 17.00 19.51
N PHE A 512 -4.32 16.46 18.77
CA PHE A 512 -2.88 16.60 19.06
C PHE A 512 -2.23 17.82 18.39
N ARG A 513 -3.03 18.78 17.90
CA ARG A 513 -2.54 19.97 17.21
C ARG A 513 -1.46 20.75 17.99
N LYS A 514 -1.54 20.76 19.33
CA LYS A 514 -0.56 21.46 20.18
C LYS A 514 0.78 20.75 20.23
N GLU A 515 0.79 19.43 20.17
CA GLU A 515 1.98 18.59 20.19
C GLU A 515 2.74 18.62 18.83
N PHE A 516 2.07 19.04 17.77
CA PHE A 516 2.62 19.11 16.41
C PHE A 516 3.14 20.52 16.05
N LYS A 517 2.97 21.51 16.92
CA LYS A 517 3.51 22.87 16.76
C LYS A 517 4.92 22.96 17.29
#